data_a4467f575243479a230700fadf49975a
#
_entry.id   a4467f575243479a230700fadf49975a
#
_cell.length_a   1.000
_cell.length_b   1.000
_cell.length_c   1.000
_cell.angle_alpha   90.00
_cell.angle_beta   90.00
_cell.angle_gamma   90.00
#
_symmetry.space_group_name_H-M   'P 1'
#
loop_
_entity.id
_entity.type
_entity.pdbx_description
1 polymer ?
#
loop_
_entity_poly.entity_id
_entity_poly.type
_entity_poly.pdbx_seq_one_letter_code
_entity_poly.pdbx_strand_id
1 'polypeptide(L)'
;MAETDDTATLRYPGGEIDLEIVHATEGSDGIALGPLLAKTGYTTFDAGFVNTASTKSAITFIDGDAGILRYRGYPIEQLAEKSTFLEVSYLLIYGELPTSDELASFTNKIERHTLLHEDLKRFFDGFPRNAHPMPVVSSAVNALSAYYQDSLDPLDHDQVELSTIRLLAKLPTIAAYAYKKSVGQPFLYPDNSLSLVENFLRMTFGFPAEPYKPDPEIIRALDMLLILHADHEQNCSTSTVRLVGSSQANLFTSISGGINALWGPLHGGANQSVLEMLEGIRSADGDVHDFVRKVKNREDGVKLMGFGHRVYKNYDPRARIVKEQADKILGKLGGDDELLDIAKTLEEVALTDDYFVERKLYPNVDFYTGVIYRAMGFPTRMFTVLFALGRLPGWIAHWREMHTEPNKIGRPRQIYTGYGERDFVPIDTR
;
A
#
# COMPACT_ATOMS: atom_id res chain seq x y z
N MET A 1 18.18 -39.13 -8.47
CA MET A 1 17.24 -38.02 -8.48
C MET A 1 15.90 -38.64 -8.14
N ALA A 2 15.33 -38.33 -6.97
CA ALA A 2 13.98 -38.76 -6.65
C ALA A 2 13.05 -38.07 -7.67
N GLU A 3 12.15 -38.82 -8.32
CA GLU A 3 11.02 -38.23 -9.03
C GLU A 3 10.28 -37.36 -8.02
N THR A 4 10.33 -36.05 -8.21
CA THR A 4 9.44 -35.15 -7.49
C THR A 4 8.05 -35.44 -8.02
N ASP A 5 7.17 -35.89 -7.13
CA ASP A 5 5.75 -36.13 -7.47
C ASP A 5 5.13 -34.74 -7.72
N ASP A 6 5.10 -34.31 -8.99
CA ASP A 6 4.64 -32.95 -9.40
C ASP A 6 3.11 -32.83 -9.33
N THR A 7 2.43 -33.75 -8.61
CA THR A 7 0.98 -33.78 -8.49
C THR A 7 0.51 -34.00 -7.06
N ALA A 8 -0.63 -33.38 -6.74
CA ALA A 8 -1.37 -33.60 -5.50
C ALA A 8 -2.72 -34.26 -5.83
N THR A 9 -3.06 -35.37 -5.18
CA THR A 9 -4.33 -36.07 -5.42
C THR A 9 -5.42 -35.56 -4.48
N LEU A 10 -6.47 -34.98 -5.05
CA LEU A 10 -7.68 -34.58 -4.32
C LEU A 10 -8.75 -35.66 -4.43
N ARG A 11 -9.22 -36.21 -3.30
CA ARG A 11 -10.39 -37.10 -3.24
C ARG A 11 -11.66 -36.33 -2.95
N TYR A 12 -12.72 -36.66 -3.68
CA TYR A 12 -14.03 -36.02 -3.55
C TYR A 12 -15.17 -37.07 -3.67
N PRO A 13 -16.40 -36.75 -3.29
CA PRO A 13 -17.54 -37.67 -3.54
C PRO A 13 -17.74 -37.93 -5.03
N GLY A 14 -17.31 -39.10 -5.49
CA GLY A 14 -17.38 -39.50 -6.90
C GLY A 14 -16.05 -39.85 -7.53
N GLY A 15 -14.92 -39.70 -6.85
CA GLY A 15 -13.61 -40.10 -7.39
C GLY A 15 -12.41 -39.33 -6.79
N GLU A 16 -11.38 -39.32 -7.57
CA GLU A 16 -10.15 -38.57 -7.28
C GLU A 16 -9.64 -37.87 -8.53
N ILE A 17 -8.87 -36.82 -8.36
CA ILE A 17 -8.23 -36.04 -9.42
C ILE A 17 -6.83 -35.63 -8.98
N ASP A 18 -5.88 -35.79 -9.89
CA ASP A 18 -4.52 -35.28 -9.75
C ASP A 18 -4.46 -33.86 -10.27
N LEU A 19 -3.86 -32.99 -9.47
CA LEU A 19 -3.69 -31.56 -9.69
C LEU A 19 -2.20 -31.24 -9.69
N GLU A 20 -1.75 -30.46 -10.67
CA GLU A 20 -0.37 -30.02 -10.81
C GLU A 20 0.09 -29.23 -9.58
N ILE A 21 1.31 -29.49 -9.10
CA ILE A 21 2.00 -28.66 -8.11
C ILE A 21 2.77 -27.56 -8.84
N VAL A 22 2.53 -26.32 -8.44
CA VAL A 22 3.24 -25.14 -8.93
C VAL A 22 4.32 -24.80 -7.91
N HIS A 23 5.57 -25.08 -8.26
CA HIS A 23 6.69 -24.84 -7.34
C HIS A 23 7.04 -23.37 -7.19
N ALA A 24 7.27 -22.96 -5.94
CA ALA A 24 7.82 -21.66 -5.58
C ALA A 24 9.36 -21.71 -5.61
N THR A 25 10.01 -20.57 -5.83
CA THR A 25 11.46 -20.45 -5.63
C THR A 25 11.81 -20.51 -4.13
N GLU A 26 10.99 -19.85 -3.33
CA GLU A 26 11.03 -19.88 -1.87
C GLU A 26 9.58 -19.83 -1.33
N GLY A 27 9.34 -20.39 -0.14
CA GLY A 27 8.01 -20.40 0.48
C GLY A 27 7.17 -21.61 0.12
N SER A 28 5.85 -21.45 0.10
CA SER A 28 4.91 -22.55 -0.11
C SER A 28 4.61 -22.78 -1.59
N ASP A 29 4.64 -24.05 -2.02
CA ASP A 29 4.15 -24.44 -3.33
C ASP A 29 2.64 -24.28 -3.44
N GLY A 30 2.14 -24.11 -4.68
CA GLY A 30 0.73 -23.98 -4.98
C GLY A 30 0.15 -25.24 -5.66
N ILE A 31 -1.15 -25.46 -5.52
CA ILE A 31 -1.89 -26.49 -6.27
C ILE A 31 -2.72 -25.81 -7.36
N ALA A 32 -2.50 -26.19 -8.62
CA ALA A 32 -3.21 -25.61 -9.76
C ALA A 32 -4.66 -26.13 -9.86
N LEU A 33 -5.63 -25.26 -9.56
CA LEU A 33 -7.06 -25.61 -9.49
C LEU A 33 -7.80 -25.51 -10.84
N GLY A 34 -7.12 -25.15 -11.93
CA GLY A 34 -7.74 -24.92 -13.24
C GLY A 34 -8.69 -26.02 -13.74
N PRO A 35 -8.31 -27.31 -13.68
CA PRO A 35 -9.15 -28.41 -14.17
C PRO A 35 -10.25 -28.84 -13.19
N LEU A 36 -10.23 -28.41 -11.94
CA LEU A 36 -11.08 -28.93 -10.85
C LEU A 36 -12.58 -28.90 -11.20
N LEU A 37 -13.12 -27.73 -11.54
CA LEU A 37 -14.55 -27.59 -11.80
C LEU A 37 -15.00 -28.44 -13.00
N ALA A 38 -14.24 -28.44 -14.09
CA ALA A 38 -14.62 -29.16 -15.31
C ALA A 38 -14.61 -30.68 -15.12
N LYS A 39 -13.68 -31.21 -14.31
CA LYS A 39 -13.53 -32.66 -14.10
C LYS A 39 -14.40 -33.21 -12.96
N THR A 40 -14.73 -32.38 -11.97
CA THR A 40 -15.38 -32.86 -10.73
C THR A 40 -16.76 -32.26 -10.48
N GLY A 41 -17.11 -31.13 -11.12
CA GLY A 41 -18.29 -30.32 -10.81
C GLY A 41 -18.16 -29.47 -9.54
N TYR A 42 -17.06 -29.58 -8.80
CA TYR A 42 -16.81 -28.79 -7.58
C TYR A 42 -15.95 -27.58 -7.89
N THR A 43 -16.19 -26.48 -7.14
CA THR A 43 -15.31 -25.31 -7.07
C THR A 43 -14.78 -25.17 -5.64
N THR A 44 -13.68 -24.42 -5.49
CA THR A 44 -13.14 -24.08 -4.17
C THR A 44 -13.93 -22.93 -3.53
N PHE A 45 -13.97 -22.91 -2.21
CA PHE A 45 -14.50 -21.80 -1.42
C PHE A 45 -13.44 -21.35 -0.43
N ASP A 46 -12.95 -20.13 -0.64
CA ASP A 46 -11.94 -19.47 0.22
C ASP A 46 -12.30 -17.99 0.36
N ALA A 47 -13.02 -17.68 1.44
CA ALA A 47 -13.48 -16.32 1.71
C ALA A 47 -12.28 -15.40 2.03
N GLY A 48 -12.09 -14.36 1.20
CA GLY A 48 -11.01 -13.38 1.37
C GLY A 48 -9.64 -13.88 0.94
N PHE A 49 -9.56 -14.98 0.17
CA PHE A 49 -8.32 -15.53 -0.41
C PHE A 49 -7.24 -15.86 0.64
N VAL A 50 -7.64 -16.40 1.79
CA VAL A 50 -6.73 -16.69 2.92
C VAL A 50 -5.68 -17.73 2.54
N ASN A 51 -6.05 -18.69 1.69
CA ASN A 51 -5.20 -19.79 1.23
C ASN A 51 -5.22 -19.93 -0.30
N THR A 52 -5.36 -18.82 -1.02
CA THR A 52 -5.46 -18.84 -2.49
C THR A 52 -4.42 -17.91 -3.10
N ALA A 53 -3.43 -18.49 -3.79
CA ALA A 53 -2.52 -17.74 -4.64
C ALA A 53 -3.25 -17.41 -5.96
N SER A 54 -3.45 -16.13 -6.26
CA SER A 54 -4.10 -15.67 -7.50
C SER A 54 -3.13 -15.48 -8.65
N THR A 55 -1.82 -15.47 -8.38
CA THR A 55 -0.76 -15.23 -9.37
C THR A 55 0.58 -15.80 -8.90
N LYS A 56 1.51 -15.98 -9.84
CA LYS A 56 2.95 -16.04 -9.57
C LYS A 56 3.51 -14.64 -9.65
N SER A 57 4.51 -14.31 -8.83
CA SER A 57 5.17 -13.00 -8.84
C SER A 57 6.63 -13.12 -8.42
N ALA A 58 7.50 -12.35 -9.08
CA ALA A 58 8.92 -12.24 -8.75
C ALA A 58 9.25 -10.90 -8.06
N ILE A 59 8.25 -10.14 -7.58
CA ILE A 59 8.44 -8.78 -7.09
C ILE A 59 8.83 -8.76 -5.62
N THR A 60 8.04 -9.40 -4.77
CA THR A 60 8.21 -9.33 -3.32
C THR A 60 8.11 -10.71 -2.69
N PHE A 61 9.05 -11.03 -1.85
CA PHE A 61 9.04 -12.22 -1.00
C PHE A 61 8.82 -11.82 0.46
N ILE A 62 7.91 -12.53 1.13
CA ILE A 62 7.63 -12.36 2.55
C ILE A 62 7.64 -13.73 3.23
N ASP A 63 8.45 -13.84 4.29
CA ASP A 63 8.34 -14.92 5.28
C ASP A 63 7.83 -14.31 6.59
N GLY A 64 6.55 -14.53 6.87
CA GLY A 64 5.91 -13.97 8.05
C GLY A 64 6.35 -14.61 9.36
N ASP A 65 6.78 -15.86 9.33
CA ASP A 65 7.28 -16.58 10.53
C ASP A 65 8.71 -16.18 10.87
N ALA A 66 9.56 -15.99 9.85
CA ALA A 66 10.93 -15.51 10.03
C ALA A 66 11.03 -13.98 10.15
N GLY A 67 9.98 -13.22 9.79
CA GLY A 67 10.00 -11.75 9.79
C GLY A 67 10.89 -11.19 8.67
N ILE A 68 10.83 -11.77 7.47
CA ILE A 68 11.63 -11.42 6.32
C ILE A 68 10.76 -10.69 5.29
N LEU A 69 11.30 -9.60 4.72
CA LEU A 69 10.75 -8.89 3.57
C LEU A 69 11.88 -8.59 2.59
N ARG A 70 11.69 -8.96 1.31
CA ARG A 70 12.64 -8.67 0.23
C ARG A 70 11.91 -8.12 -0.99
N TYR A 71 12.49 -7.10 -1.62
CA TYR A 71 12.07 -6.61 -2.93
C TYR A 71 13.04 -7.12 -3.98
N ARG A 72 12.57 -7.89 -4.96
CA ARG A 72 13.43 -8.48 -6.00
C ARG A 72 14.66 -9.21 -5.42
N GLY A 73 14.51 -9.85 -4.27
CA GLY A 73 15.57 -10.56 -3.57
C GLY A 73 16.40 -9.71 -2.61
N TYR A 74 16.32 -8.38 -2.66
CA TYR A 74 17.08 -7.48 -1.76
C TYR A 74 16.36 -7.29 -0.43
N PRO A 75 17.04 -7.52 0.73
CA PRO A 75 16.46 -7.30 2.04
C PRO A 75 16.00 -5.84 2.24
N ILE A 76 14.82 -5.67 2.85
CA ILE A 76 14.22 -4.35 3.06
C ILE A 76 15.10 -3.43 3.91
N GLU A 77 15.85 -4.00 4.86
CA GLU A 77 16.77 -3.26 5.73
C GLU A 77 17.87 -2.59 4.91
N GLN A 78 18.44 -3.31 3.93
CA GLN A 78 19.50 -2.78 3.08
C GLN A 78 18.96 -1.69 2.14
N LEU A 79 17.80 -1.90 1.56
CA LEU A 79 17.18 -0.91 0.69
C LEU A 79 16.82 0.37 1.45
N ALA A 80 16.24 0.25 2.64
CA ALA A 80 15.89 1.40 3.48
C ALA A 80 17.12 2.21 3.92
N GLU A 81 18.25 1.53 4.21
CA GLU A 81 19.47 2.18 4.66
C GLU A 81 20.25 2.84 3.51
N LYS A 82 20.40 2.14 2.37
CA LYS A 82 21.42 2.43 1.35
C LYS A 82 20.85 3.01 0.05
N SER A 83 19.54 2.92 -0.18
CA SER A 83 18.91 3.29 -1.43
C SER A 83 18.06 4.56 -1.30
N THR A 84 17.51 5.01 -2.42
CA THR A 84 16.49 6.07 -2.50
C THR A 84 15.18 5.51 -2.99
N PHE A 85 14.08 6.24 -2.74
CA PHE A 85 12.74 5.80 -3.19
C PHE A 85 12.67 5.63 -4.72
N LEU A 86 13.32 6.49 -5.50
CA LEU A 86 13.34 6.36 -6.95
C LEU A 86 14.17 5.15 -7.42
N GLU A 87 15.27 4.86 -6.75
CA GLU A 87 16.07 3.66 -7.05
C GLU A 87 15.29 2.37 -6.73
N VAL A 88 14.60 2.32 -5.60
CA VAL A 88 13.72 1.19 -5.25
C VAL A 88 12.51 1.11 -6.18
N SER A 89 11.96 2.26 -6.62
CA SER A 89 10.90 2.29 -7.63
C SER A 89 11.36 1.67 -8.94
N TYR A 90 12.56 2.00 -9.38
CA TYR A 90 13.17 1.39 -10.56
C TYR A 90 13.33 -0.12 -10.39
N LEU A 91 13.93 -0.55 -9.26
CA LEU A 91 14.12 -1.97 -8.94
C LEU A 91 12.81 -2.76 -9.02
N LEU A 92 11.76 -2.28 -8.37
CA LEU A 92 10.46 -2.96 -8.37
C LEU A 92 9.87 -3.09 -9.78
N ILE A 93 9.91 -2.00 -10.55
CA ILE A 93 9.26 -1.88 -11.86
C ILE A 93 10.02 -2.64 -12.95
N TYR A 94 11.36 -2.57 -12.96
CA TYR A 94 12.19 -3.14 -14.04
C TYR A 94 12.91 -4.43 -13.63
N GLY A 95 12.95 -4.76 -12.35
CA GLY A 95 13.44 -6.06 -11.87
C GLY A 95 14.86 -6.09 -11.34
N GLU A 96 15.70 -5.11 -11.68
CA GLU A 96 17.10 -5.00 -11.27
C GLU A 96 17.41 -3.59 -10.75
N LEU A 97 18.45 -3.47 -9.91
CA LEU A 97 18.94 -2.17 -9.49
C LEU A 97 19.49 -1.39 -10.70
N PRO A 98 19.17 -0.09 -10.83
CA PRO A 98 19.67 0.70 -11.94
C PRO A 98 21.18 0.93 -11.85
N THR A 99 21.83 1.01 -12.99
CA THR A 99 23.13 1.68 -13.11
C THR A 99 22.99 3.18 -12.83
N SER A 100 24.10 3.87 -12.59
CA SER A 100 24.08 5.34 -12.38
C SER A 100 23.42 6.09 -13.54
N ASP A 101 23.68 5.67 -14.79
CA ASP A 101 23.13 6.32 -15.99
C ASP A 101 21.62 6.04 -16.13
N GLU A 102 21.17 4.81 -15.84
CA GLU A 102 19.77 4.46 -15.85
C GLU A 102 18.99 5.22 -14.78
N LEU A 103 19.54 5.30 -13.55
CA LEU A 103 18.90 6.07 -12.47
C LEU A 103 18.82 7.56 -12.83
N ALA A 104 19.89 8.14 -13.37
CA ALA A 104 19.89 9.54 -13.80
C ALA A 104 18.87 9.80 -14.91
N SER A 105 18.77 8.90 -15.91
CA SER A 105 17.79 8.98 -16.98
C SER A 105 16.37 8.86 -16.46
N PHE A 106 16.10 7.89 -15.57
CA PHE A 106 14.79 7.67 -14.95
C PHE A 106 14.35 8.87 -14.12
N THR A 107 15.23 9.38 -13.26
CA THR A 107 15.00 10.57 -12.45
C THR A 107 14.68 11.78 -13.31
N ASN A 108 15.47 12.04 -14.36
CA ASN A 108 15.24 13.17 -15.28
C ASN A 108 13.87 13.05 -16.00
N LYS A 109 13.48 11.84 -16.43
CA LYS A 109 12.14 11.63 -17.02
C LYS A 109 11.02 11.97 -16.03
N ILE A 110 11.15 11.57 -14.76
CA ILE A 110 10.15 11.85 -13.73
C ILE A 110 10.06 13.34 -13.46
N GLU A 111 11.18 14.01 -13.24
CA GLU A 111 11.27 15.46 -12.97
C GLU A 111 10.61 16.30 -14.07
N ARG A 112 10.73 15.88 -15.34
CA ARG A 112 10.13 16.57 -16.48
C ARG A 112 8.62 16.32 -16.66
N HIS A 113 8.02 15.41 -15.89
CA HIS A 113 6.59 15.06 -16.00
C HIS A 113 5.77 15.44 -14.76
N THR A 114 6.34 16.19 -13.81
CA THR A 114 5.68 16.56 -12.54
C THR A 114 4.50 17.51 -12.67
N LEU A 115 4.48 18.37 -13.69
CA LEU A 115 3.39 19.32 -13.94
C LEU A 115 2.09 18.59 -14.28
N LEU A 116 0.98 19.04 -13.69
CA LEU A 116 -0.36 18.66 -14.09
C LEU A 116 -0.83 19.53 -15.25
N HIS A 117 -1.75 19.02 -16.06
CA HIS A 117 -2.46 19.86 -17.02
C HIS A 117 -3.19 21.00 -16.30
N GLU A 118 -3.13 22.23 -16.82
CA GLU A 118 -3.71 23.40 -16.13
C GLU A 118 -5.20 23.23 -15.83
N ASP A 119 -5.97 22.67 -16.76
CA ASP A 119 -7.40 22.45 -16.54
C ASP A 119 -7.68 21.40 -15.45
N LEU A 120 -6.76 20.48 -15.18
CA LEU A 120 -6.90 19.52 -14.07
C LEU A 120 -6.90 20.24 -12.71
N LYS A 121 -6.32 21.43 -12.60
CA LYS A 121 -6.40 22.22 -11.35
C LYS A 121 -7.84 22.62 -11.00
N ARG A 122 -8.67 22.92 -12.01
CA ARG A 122 -10.10 23.20 -11.81
C ARG A 122 -10.88 22.00 -11.28
N PHE A 123 -10.41 20.80 -11.54
CA PHE A 123 -11.00 19.58 -11.00
C PHE A 123 -11.01 19.56 -9.47
N PHE A 124 -9.93 20.07 -8.84
CA PHE A 124 -9.85 20.19 -7.38
C PHE A 124 -10.88 21.19 -6.82
N ASP A 125 -11.33 22.17 -7.59
CA ASP A 125 -12.33 23.15 -7.17
C ASP A 125 -13.72 22.55 -6.97
N GLY A 126 -14.02 21.45 -7.64
CA GLY A 126 -15.26 20.71 -7.49
C GLY A 126 -15.41 19.97 -6.15
N PHE A 127 -14.32 19.82 -5.37
CA PHE A 127 -14.39 19.15 -4.08
C PHE A 127 -14.60 20.13 -2.92
N PRO A 128 -15.42 19.77 -1.90
CA PRO A 128 -15.52 20.57 -0.69
C PRO A 128 -14.18 20.58 0.07
N ARG A 129 -13.90 21.69 0.78
CA ARG A 129 -12.62 21.82 1.53
C ARG A 129 -12.43 20.76 2.60
N ASN A 130 -13.49 20.26 3.20
CA ASN A 130 -13.44 19.23 4.22
C ASN A 130 -13.46 17.80 3.63
N ALA A 131 -13.40 17.64 2.30
CA ALA A 131 -13.29 16.32 1.69
C ALA A 131 -12.04 15.59 2.21
N HIS A 132 -12.16 14.27 2.42
CA HIS A 132 -10.99 13.45 2.73
C HIS A 132 -10.06 13.45 1.52
N PRO A 133 -8.72 13.60 1.67
CA PRO A 133 -7.82 13.69 0.54
C PRO A 133 -7.78 12.41 -0.32
N MET A 134 -8.03 11.23 0.23
CA MET A 134 -7.98 9.98 -0.53
C MET A 134 -8.94 9.92 -1.73
N PRO A 135 -10.26 10.20 -1.62
CA PRO A 135 -11.13 10.25 -2.79
C PRO A 135 -10.75 11.36 -3.77
N VAL A 136 -10.20 12.49 -3.30
CA VAL A 136 -9.70 13.55 -4.18
C VAL A 136 -8.52 13.03 -5.01
N VAL A 137 -7.54 12.38 -4.36
CA VAL A 137 -6.36 11.80 -5.02
C VAL A 137 -6.78 10.69 -5.99
N SER A 138 -7.62 9.74 -5.57
CA SER A 138 -8.10 8.67 -6.44
C SER A 138 -8.81 9.19 -7.69
N SER A 139 -9.71 10.16 -7.52
CA SER A 139 -10.45 10.77 -8.62
C SER A 139 -9.52 11.54 -9.57
N ALA A 140 -8.54 12.27 -9.04
CA ALA A 140 -7.56 13.01 -9.85
C ALA A 140 -6.65 12.05 -10.64
N VAL A 141 -6.22 10.93 -10.03
CA VAL A 141 -5.46 9.89 -10.74
C VAL A 141 -6.27 9.28 -11.87
N ASN A 142 -7.54 8.94 -11.63
CA ASN A 142 -8.40 8.43 -12.70
C ASN A 142 -8.62 9.47 -13.82
N ALA A 143 -8.76 10.75 -13.46
CA ALA A 143 -8.92 11.84 -14.43
C ALA A 143 -7.70 11.99 -15.36
N LEU A 144 -6.49 11.54 -14.97
CA LEU A 144 -5.32 11.53 -15.87
C LEU A 144 -5.61 10.79 -17.17
N SER A 145 -6.46 9.75 -17.16
CA SER A 145 -6.86 9.05 -18.39
C SER A 145 -7.56 9.95 -19.40
N ALA A 146 -8.28 10.98 -18.95
CA ALA A 146 -8.94 11.95 -19.84
C ALA A 146 -7.97 12.98 -20.43
N TYR A 147 -6.91 13.31 -19.71
CA TYR A 147 -5.92 14.31 -20.12
C TYR A 147 -4.74 13.73 -20.91
N TYR A 148 -4.43 12.44 -20.73
CA TYR A 148 -3.26 11.77 -21.32
C TYR A 148 -3.68 10.55 -22.16
N GLN A 149 -4.50 10.80 -23.19
CA GLN A 149 -5.06 9.76 -24.05
C GLN A 149 -4.02 9.06 -24.96
N ASP A 150 -2.83 9.59 -25.03
CA ASP A 150 -1.68 9.05 -25.76
C ASP A 150 -0.91 7.95 -25.02
N SER A 151 -1.40 7.51 -23.87
CA SER A 151 -0.73 6.49 -23.04
C SER A 151 -1.71 5.59 -22.30
N LEU A 152 -2.78 5.15 -22.97
CA LEU A 152 -3.84 4.36 -22.36
C LEU A 152 -3.83 2.88 -22.77
N ASP A 153 -3.14 2.52 -23.84
CA ASP A 153 -3.10 1.14 -24.32
C ASP A 153 -2.18 0.29 -23.41
N PRO A 154 -2.74 -0.69 -22.67
CA PRO A 154 -1.97 -1.55 -21.77
C PRO A 154 -1.08 -2.56 -22.49
N LEU A 155 -1.23 -2.73 -23.80
CA LEU A 155 -0.46 -3.66 -24.62
C LEU A 155 0.65 -2.96 -25.42
N ASP A 156 0.66 -1.64 -25.45
CA ASP A 156 1.71 -0.84 -26.09
C ASP A 156 2.79 -0.49 -25.06
N HIS A 157 3.99 -1.02 -25.24
CA HIS A 157 5.12 -0.86 -24.32
C HIS A 157 5.46 0.62 -24.07
N ASP A 158 5.50 1.44 -25.11
CA ASP A 158 5.89 2.86 -25.00
C ASP A 158 4.82 3.66 -24.24
N GLN A 159 3.54 3.36 -24.46
CA GLN A 159 2.44 3.97 -23.71
C GLN A 159 2.43 3.53 -22.24
N VAL A 160 2.71 2.27 -21.97
CA VAL A 160 2.86 1.76 -20.59
C VAL A 160 4.04 2.45 -19.89
N GLU A 161 5.17 2.61 -20.57
CA GLU A 161 6.34 3.30 -20.03
C GLU A 161 5.99 4.78 -19.72
N LEU A 162 5.34 5.47 -20.65
CA LEU A 162 4.96 6.87 -20.47
C LEU A 162 3.93 7.04 -19.34
N SER A 163 2.93 6.18 -19.22
CA SER A 163 1.97 6.24 -18.12
C SER A 163 2.61 5.91 -16.76
N THR A 164 3.61 5.00 -16.73
CA THR A 164 4.44 4.70 -15.54
C THR A 164 5.15 5.97 -15.05
N ILE A 165 5.89 6.64 -15.95
CA ILE A 165 6.61 7.88 -15.62
C ILE A 165 5.64 8.99 -15.19
N ARG A 166 4.52 9.15 -15.89
CA ARG A 166 3.49 10.15 -15.54
C ARG A 166 2.90 9.93 -14.16
N LEU A 167 2.61 8.68 -13.78
CA LEU A 167 2.08 8.37 -12.44
C LEU A 167 3.09 8.69 -11.35
N LEU A 168 4.33 8.21 -11.47
CA LEU A 168 5.38 8.47 -10.49
C LEU A 168 5.63 9.97 -10.31
N ALA A 169 5.61 10.72 -11.41
CA ALA A 169 5.85 12.15 -11.40
C ALA A 169 4.67 12.97 -10.84
N LYS A 170 3.43 12.60 -11.18
CA LYS A 170 2.23 13.42 -10.94
C LYS A 170 1.53 13.11 -9.63
N LEU A 171 1.64 11.89 -9.11
CA LEU A 171 0.97 11.53 -7.84
C LEU A 171 1.43 12.41 -6.67
N PRO A 172 2.73 12.75 -6.50
CA PRO A 172 3.15 13.71 -5.47
C PRO A 172 2.52 15.09 -5.63
N THR A 173 2.42 15.60 -6.86
CA THR A 173 1.76 16.89 -7.15
C THR A 173 0.27 16.84 -6.82
N ILE A 174 -0.43 15.77 -7.21
CA ILE A 174 -1.85 15.55 -6.90
C ILE A 174 -2.07 15.49 -5.38
N ALA A 175 -1.21 14.77 -4.66
CA ALA A 175 -1.29 14.65 -3.20
C ALA A 175 -1.09 16.00 -2.49
N ALA A 176 -0.09 16.76 -2.92
CA ALA A 176 0.16 18.10 -2.40
C ALA A 176 -1.01 19.06 -2.69
N TYR A 177 -1.60 18.99 -3.88
CA TYR A 177 -2.76 19.82 -4.24
C TYR A 177 -4.02 19.44 -3.44
N ALA A 178 -4.24 18.15 -3.20
CA ALA A 178 -5.32 17.69 -2.32
C ALA A 178 -5.16 18.25 -0.90
N TYR A 179 -3.94 18.27 -0.36
CA TYR A 179 -3.64 18.90 0.92
C TYR A 179 -3.89 20.41 0.88
N LYS A 180 -3.30 21.13 -0.09
CA LYS A 180 -3.45 22.60 -0.24
C LYS A 180 -4.91 23.02 -0.37
N LYS A 181 -5.71 22.24 -1.13
CA LYS A 181 -7.16 22.46 -1.22
C LYS A 181 -7.84 22.36 0.14
N SER A 182 -7.50 21.34 0.92
CA SER A 182 -8.12 21.10 2.23
C SER A 182 -7.85 22.24 3.25
N VAL A 183 -6.68 22.85 3.17
CA VAL A 183 -6.30 23.97 4.06
C VAL A 183 -6.59 25.35 3.45
N GLY A 184 -7.05 25.43 2.20
CA GLY A 184 -7.42 26.67 1.51
C GLY A 184 -6.22 27.54 1.13
N GLN A 185 -5.09 26.90 0.84
CA GLN A 185 -3.86 27.57 0.40
C GLN A 185 -3.66 27.45 -1.11
N PRO A 186 -2.88 28.38 -1.72
CA PRO A 186 -2.58 28.32 -3.14
C PRO A 186 -1.74 27.10 -3.50
N PHE A 187 -1.94 26.56 -4.68
CA PHE A 187 -1.10 25.50 -5.24
C PHE A 187 0.27 26.05 -5.60
N LEU A 188 1.33 25.33 -5.23
CA LEU A 188 2.68 25.58 -5.72
C LEU A 188 2.97 24.65 -6.89
N TYR A 189 3.53 25.20 -7.97
CA TYR A 189 4.03 24.40 -9.06
C TYR A 189 5.26 23.59 -8.61
N PRO A 190 5.46 22.38 -9.16
CA PRO A 190 6.67 21.62 -8.93
C PRO A 190 7.92 22.40 -9.43
N ASP A 191 9.05 22.12 -8.82
CA ASP A 191 10.35 22.67 -9.14
C ASP A 191 11.31 21.53 -9.55
N ASN A 192 11.68 21.48 -10.82
CA ASN A 192 12.49 20.40 -11.38
C ASN A 192 13.96 20.41 -10.91
N SER A 193 14.37 21.40 -10.12
CA SER A 193 15.71 21.44 -9.50
C SER A 193 15.79 20.65 -8.19
N LEU A 194 14.64 20.19 -7.68
CA LEU A 194 14.52 19.50 -6.40
C LEU A 194 14.29 18.00 -6.60
N SER A 195 14.76 17.18 -5.65
CA SER A 195 14.40 15.76 -5.62
C SER A 195 12.90 15.55 -5.49
N LEU A 196 12.40 14.36 -5.82
CA LEU A 196 10.98 14.03 -5.74
C LEU A 196 10.37 14.34 -4.36
N VAL A 197 11.04 13.88 -3.29
CA VAL A 197 10.57 14.05 -1.91
C VAL A 197 10.66 15.50 -1.46
N GLU A 198 11.76 16.18 -1.79
CA GLU A 198 11.95 17.60 -1.48
C GLU A 198 10.89 18.47 -2.17
N ASN A 199 10.63 18.18 -3.44
CA ASN A 199 9.60 18.85 -4.23
C ASN A 199 8.19 18.63 -3.67
N PHE A 200 7.88 17.38 -3.27
CA PHE A 200 6.62 17.06 -2.60
C PHE A 200 6.42 17.84 -1.30
N LEU A 201 7.45 17.88 -0.43
CA LEU A 201 7.42 18.64 0.82
C LEU A 201 7.23 20.14 0.57
N ARG A 202 7.97 20.68 -0.43
CA ARG A 202 7.83 22.09 -0.83
C ARG A 202 6.42 22.40 -1.34
N MET A 203 5.87 21.58 -2.22
CA MET A 203 4.49 21.79 -2.71
C MET A 203 3.45 21.66 -1.61
N THR A 204 3.70 20.81 -0.61
CA THR A 204 2.78 20.57 0.51
C THR A 204 2.83 21.71 1.53
N PHE A 205 4.01 22.11 2.00
CA PHE A 205 4.16 23.04 3.13
C PHE A 205 4.59 24.45 2.73
N GLY A 206 5.20 24.63 1.57
CA GLY A 206 5.64 25.93 1.10
C GLY A 206 4.51 26.91 0.76
N PHE A 207 4.83 28.18 0.71
CA PHE A 207 3.93 29.29 0.33
C PHE A 207 4.57 30.14 -0.76
N PRO A 208 3.75 30.81 -1.63
CA PRO A 208 4.31 31.73 -2.62
C PRO A 208 5.01 32.95 -2.03
N ALA A 209 4.68 33.30 -0.78
CA ALA A 209 5.16 34.52 -0.15
C ALA A 209 6.59 34.42 0.40
N GLU A 210 7.08 33.20 0.67
CA GLU A 210 8.40 32.96 1.22
C GLU A 210 9.01 31.64 0.74
N PRO A 211 10.34 31.55 0.64
CA PRO A 211 11.01 30.29 0.31
C PRO A 211 10.78 29.24 1.40
N TYR A 212 10.46 28.02 0.99
CA TYR A 212 10.40 26.85 1.86
C TYR A 212 11.56 25.91 1.51
N LYS A 213 12.35 25.55 2.51
CA LYS A 213 13.43 24.58 2.36
C LYS A 213 13.24 23.51 3.45
N PRO A 214 12.88 22.28 3.08
CA PRO A 214 12.75 21.20 4.04
C PRO A 214 14.09 20.81 4.64
N ASP A 215 14.07 20.33 5.89
CA ASP A 215 15.25 19.78 6.54
C ASP A 215 15.72 18.50 5.82
N PRO A 216 17.02 18.34 5.54
CA PRO A 216 17.54 17.14 4.86
C PRO A 216 17.22 15.83 5.58
N GLU A 217 17.11 15.82 6.91
CA GLU A 217 16.74 14.61 7.64
C GLU A 217 15.26 14.28 7.48
N ILE A 218 14.39 15.28 7.38
CA ILE A 218 12.96 15.08 7.05
C ILE A 218 12.83 14.50 5.64
N ILE A 219 13.61 15.02 4.68
CA ILE A 219 13.64 14.48 3.31
C ILE A 219 14.06 13.01 3.34
N ARG A 220 15.17 12.69 4.01
CA ARG A 220 15.69 11.32 4.09
C ARG A 220 14.73 10.37 4.80
N ALA A 221 14.11 10.82 5.88
CA ALA A 221 13.15 10.01 6.62
C ALA A 221 11.89 9.73 5.83
N LEU A 222 11.35 10.73 5.12
CA LEU A 222 10.18 10.52 4.26
C LEU A 222 10.53 9.59 3.09
N ASP A 223 11.68 9.78 2.45
CA ASP A 223 12.17 8.91 1.38
C ASP A 223 12.22 7.45 1.82
N MET A 224 12.80 7.18 2.99
CA MET A 224 12.86 5.85 3.58
C MET A 224 11.48 5.28 3.94
N LEU A 225 10.58 6.10 4.50
CA LEU A 225 9.22 5.64 4.78
C LEU A 225 8.48 5.24 3.50
N LEU A 226 8.70 5.96 2.39
CA LEU A 226 8.14 5.59 1.09
C LEU A 226 8.70 4.24 0.61
N ILE A 227 10.00 3.98 0.81
CA ILE A 227 10.64 2.67 0.50
C ILE A 227 9.96 1.54 1.29
N LEU A 228 9.77 1.71 2.60
CA LEU A 228 9.17 0.70 3.48
C LEU A 228 7.71 0.36 3.11
N HIS A 229 7.03 1.26 2.40
CA HIS A 229 5.66 1.08 1.93
C HIS A 229 5.56 0.68 0.46
N ALA A 230 6.68 0.57 -0.27
CA ALA A 230 6.68 0.47 -1.73
C ALA A 230 5.99 -0.78 -2.27
N ASP A 231 6.12 -1.92 -1.59
CA ASP A 231 5.33 -3.12 -1.92
C ASP A 231 5.09 -4.01 -0.69
N HIS A 232 4.10 -4.87 -0.78
CA HIS A 232 3.80 -5.89 0.22
C HIS A 232 2.93 -7.00 -0.38
N GLU A 233 3.42 -7.63 -1.46
CA GLU A 233 2.80 -8.80 -2.09
C GLU A 233 1.35 -8.54 -2.54
N GLN A 234 0.48 -9.58 -2.50
CA GLN A 234 -0.92 -9.55 -2.91
C GLN A 234 -1.86 -9.03 -1.79
N ASN A 235 -1.54 -7.86 -1.22
CA ASN A 235 -2.48 -7.17 -0.34
C ASN A 235 -3.76 -6.72 -1.09
N CYS A 236 -4.77 -6.25 -0.38
CA CYS A 236 -6.07 -5.90 -0.94
C CYS A 236 -5.98 -4.89 -2.09
N SER A 237 -5.16 -3.85 -1.97
CA SER A 237 -5.03 -2.83 -3.03
C SER A 237 -4.26 -3.33 -4.24
N THR A 238 -3.19 -4.11 -4.05
CA THR A 238 -2.45 -4.74 -5.15
C THR A 238 -3.33 -5.73 -5.92
N SER A 239 -4.08 -6.58 -5.22
CA SER A 239 -5.04 -7.50 -5.84
C SER A 239 -6.13 -6.74 -6.60
N THR A 240 -6.59 -5.59 -6.08
CA THR A 240 -7.56 -4.74 -6.78
C THR A 240 -6.96 -4.14 -8.06
N VAL A 241 -5.72 -3.64 -8.04
CA VAL A 241 -5.02 -3.14 -9.22
C VAL A 241 -4.93 -4.22 -10.29
N ARG A 242 -4.53 -5.44 -9.91
CA ARG A 242 -4.46 -6.59 -10.83
C ARG A 242 -5.85 -6.97 -11.34
N LEU A 243 -6.87 -6.98 -10.49
CA LEU A 243 -8.24 -7.33 -10.90
C LEU A 243 -8.80 -6.32 -11.91
N VAL A 244 -8.65 -5.02 -11.67
CA VAL A 244 -9.05 -3.97 -12.61
C VAL A 244 -8.25 -4.09 -13.90
N GLY A 245 -6.92 -4.18 -13.83
CA GLY A 245 -6.04 -4.30 -14.98
C GLY A 245 -6.28 -5.57 -15.81
N SER A 246 -6.78 -6.66 -15.19
CA SER A 246 -7.07 -7.91 -15.89
C SER A 246 -8.11 -7.78 -17.00
N SER A 247 -8.92 -6.73 -16.97
CA SER A 247 -9.87 -6.36 -18.03
C SER A 247 -9.25 -5.52 -19.14
N GLN A 248 -7.92 -5.36 -19.15
CA GLN A 248 -7.17 -4.46 -20.02
C GLN A 248 -7.50 -2.95 -19.77
N ALA A 249 -7.97 -2.63 -18.56
CA ALA A 249 -8.09 -1.24 -18.14
C ALA A 249 -6.71 -0.58 -18.06
N ASN A 250 -6.62 0.69 -18.49
CA ASN A 250 -5.37 1.44 -18.49
C ASN A 250 -4.77 1.57 -17.08
N LEU A 251 -3.48 1.90 -17.01
CA LEU A 251 -2.74 1.94 -15.76
C LEU A 251 -3.29 2.99 -14.77
N PHE A 252 -3.71 4.19 -15.24
CA PHE A 252 -4.28 5.21 -14.35
C PHE A 252 -5.55 4.73 -13.64
N THR A 253 -6.47 4.10 -14.39
CA THR A 253 -7.72 3.55 -13.85
C THR A 253 -7.44 2.42 -12.86
N SER A 254 -6.49 1.54 -13.16
CA SER A 254 -6.12 0.44 -12.30
C SER A 254 -5.51 0.93 -10.97
N ILE A 255 -4.62 1.92 -11.02
CA ILE A 255 -4.03 2.56 -9.84
C ILE A 255 -5.09 3.28 -9.01
N SER A 256 -6.04 3.98 -9.64
CA SER A 256 -7.17 4.59 -8.93
C SER A 256 -7.98 3.56 -8.13
N GLY A 257 -8.20 2.36 -8.71
CA GLY A 257 -8.81 1.22 -8.01
C GLY A 257 -8.02 0.81 -6.77
N GLY A 258 -6.69 0.71 -6.89
CA GLY A 258 -5.79 0.42 -5.77
C GLY A 258 -5.86 1.48 -4.66
N ILE A 259 -5.87 2.76 -5.01
CA ILE A 259 -6.00 3.87 -4.06
C ILE A 259 -7.33 3.76 -3.29
N ASN A 260 -8.44 3.45 -3.97
CA ASN A 260 -9.74 3.26 -3.33
C ASN A 260 -9.75 2.08 -2.35
N ALA A 261 -9.15 0.95 -2.74
CA ALA A 261 -9.02 -0.21 -1.85
C ALA A 261 -8.11 0.08 -0.65
N LEU A 262 -7.03 0.85 -0.85
CA LEU A 262 -6.11 1.24 0.22
C LEU A 262 -6.80 2.09 1.29
N TRP A 263 -7.77 2.92 0.93
CA TRP A 263 -8.48 3.79 1.87
C TRP A 263 -9.37 3.04 2.87
N GLY A 264 -9.66 1.78 2.64
CA GLY A 264 -10.46 0.97 3.56
C GLY A 264 -9.84 0.87 4.96
N PRO A 265 -10.65 0.94 6.05
CA PRO A 265 -10.16 0.89 7.43
C PRO A 265 -9.51 -0.44 7.81
N LEU A 266 -9.75 -1.50 7.05
CA LEU A 266 -9.10 -2.81 7.24
C LEU A 266 -7.78 -2.95 6.43
N HIS A 267 -7.35 -1.89 5.75
CA HIS A 267 -6.13 -1.86 4.95
C HIS A 267 -5.28 -0.64 5.31
N GLY A 268 -5.16 0.37 4.45
CA GLY A 268 -4.26 1.51 4.67
C GLY A 268 -4.72 2.55 5.69
N GLY A 269 -5.91 2.40 6.28
CA GLY A 269 -6.39 3.27 7.37
C GLY A 269 -5.80 2.95 8.75
N ALA A 270 -4.93 1.93 8.87
CA ALA A 270 -4.40 1.48 10.16
C ALA A 270 -3.52 2.53 10.84
N ASN A 271 -2.63 3.20 10.12
CA ASN A 271 -1.74 4.23 10.67
C ASN A 271 -2.50 5.47 11.21
N GLN A 272 -3.61 5.85 10.58
CA GLN A 272 -4.51 6.87 11.11
C GLN A 272 -5.14 6.41 12.45
N SER A 273 -5.64 5.17 12.48
CA SER A 273 -6.26 4.61 13.68
C SER A 273 -5.28 4.44 14.84
N VAL A 274 -3.99 4.18 14.56
CA VAL A 274 -2.93 4.17 15.59
C VAL A 274 -2.81 5.54 16.25
N LEU A 275 -2.72 6.60 15.46
CA LEU A 275 -2.57 7.94 16.03
C LEU A 275 -3.81 8.36 16.82
N GLU A 276 -5.02 8.07 16.33
CA GLU A 276 -6.26 8.31 17.05
C GLU A 276 -6.30 7.55 18.38
N MET A 277 -5.79 6.32 18.43
CA MET A 277 -5.64 5.53 19.66
C MET A 277 -4.66 6.20 20.63
N LEU A 278 -3.46 6.59 20.18
CA LEU A 278 -2.45 7.23 21.01
C LEU A 278 -2.95 8.58 21.57
N GLU A 279 -3.66 9.37 20.76
CA GLU A 279 -4.30 10.61 21.19
C GLU A 279 -5.43 10.36 22.20
N GLY A 280 -6.16 9.26 22.04
CA GLY A 280 -7.17 8.80 23.00
C GLY A 280 -6.56 8.45 24.36
N ILE A 281 -5.43 7.74 24.38
CA ILE A 281 -4.68 7.42 25.60
C ILE A 281 -4.19 8.72 26.27
N ARG A 282 -3.57 9.61 25.51
CA ARG A 282 -3.11 10.93 25.99
C ARG A 282 -4.25 11.73 26.64
N SER A 283 -5.40 11.76 26.00
CA SER A 283 -6.57 12.50 26.50
C SER A 283 -7.18 11.89 27.78
N ALA A 284 -6.83 10.64 28.09
CA ALA A 284 -7.21 9.92 29.31
C ALA A 284 -6.04 9.87 30.32
N ASP A 285 -5.37 11.00 30.53
CA ASP A 285 -4.24 11.19 31.44
C ASP A 285 -2.98 10.33 31.10
N GLY A 286 -2.88 9.83 29.87
CA GLY A 286 -1.72 9.04 29.39
C GLY A 286 -1.60 7.66 30.03
N ASP A 287 -2.63 7.15 30.70
CA ASP A 287 -2.58 5.85 31.40
C ASP A 287 -2.63 4.67 30.43
N VAL A 288 -1.43 4.26 29.98
CA VAL A 288 -1.23 3.08 29.11
C VAL A 288 -1.70 1.79 29.79
N HIS A 289 -1.53 1.64 31.09
CA HIS A 289 -1.91 0.42 31.81
C HIS A 289 -3.43 0.26 31.90
N ASP A 290 -4.17 1.35 32.12
CA ASP A 290 -5.64 1.33 32.08
C ASP A 290 -6.13 0.99 30.65
N PHE A 291 -5.52 1.59 29.62
CA PHE A 291 -5.81 1.26 28.23
C PHE A 291 -5.59 -0.23 27.93
N VAL A 292 -4.43 -0.79 28.32
CA VAL A 292 -4.11 -2.21 28.16
C VAL A 292 -5.12 -3.10 28.89
N ARG A 293 -5.52 -2.74 30.10
CA ARG A 293 -6.54 -3.45 30.85
C ARG A 293 -7.86 -3.49 30.07
N LYS A 294 -8.30 -2.36 29.52
CA LYS A 294 -9.53 -2.26 28.70
C LYS A 294 -9.45 -3.12 27.44
N VAL A 295 -8.29 -3.13 26.76
CA VAL A 295 -8.05 -4.00 25.59
C VAL A 295 -8.19 -5.48 25.97
N LYS A 296 -7.54 -5.91 27.07
CA LYS A 296 -7.59 -7.31 27.54
C LYS A 296 -9.01 -7.77 27.92
N ASN A 297 -9.76 -6.87 28.52
CA ASN A 297 -11.16 -7.14 28.94
C ASN A 297 -12.19 -6.89 27.83
N ARG A 298 -11.79 -6.36 26.66
CA ARG A 298 -12.67 -5.94 25.57
C ARG A 298 -13.71 -4.91 26.01
N GLU A 299 -13.33 -4.02 26.92
CA GLU A 299 -14.20 -2.96 27.44
C GLU A 299 -14.37 -1.85 26.40
N ASP A 300 -15.53 -1.19 26.39
CA ASP A 300 -15.84 0.03 25.62
C ASP A 300 -15.54 -0.03 24.10
N GLY A 301 -15.38 -1.23 23.53
CA GLY A 301 -15.02 -1.39 22.13
C GLY A 301 -13.59 -0.95 21.79
N VAL A 302 -12.74 -0.74 22.79
CA VAL A 302 -11.34 -0.33 22.65
C VAL A 302 -10.57 -1.40 21.86
N LYS A 303 -9.81 -0.96 20.86
CA LYS A 303 -8.99 -1.82 20.00
C LYS A 303 -7.54 -1.40 20.06
N LEU A 304 -6.65 -2.39 20.13
CA LEU A 304 -5.22 -2.19 19.97
C LEU A 304 -4.90 -2.05 18.47
N MET A 305 -4.51 -0.85 18.03
CA MET A 305 -4.19 -0.54 16.65
C MET A 305 -2.68 -0.51 16.44
N GLY A 306 -2.20 -0.93 15.26
CA GLY A 306 -0.77 -0.97 14.95
C GLY A 306 -0.02 -2.17 15.56
N PHE A 307 -0.74 -3.15 16.08
CA PHE A 307 -0.18 -4.39 16.64
C PHE A 307 -0.74 -5.62 15.93
N GLY A 308 0.12 -6.61 15.77
CA GLY A 308 -0.17 -7.80 15.00
C GLY A 308 -0.19 -7.52 13.50
N HIS A 309 -0.08 -8.57 12.73
CA HIS A 309 -0.08 -8.50 11.27
C HIS A 309 -0.74 -9.76 10.70
N ARG A 310 -1.44 -9.61 9.56
CA ARG A 310 -2.07 -10.77 8.92
C ARG A 310 -1.04 -11.80 8.45
N VAL A 311 0.14 -11.35 8.02
CA VAL A 311 1.22 -12.18 7.49
C VAL A 311 2.27 -12.44 8.57
N TYR A 312 2.88 -11.40 9.17
CA TYR A 312 3.92 -11.58 10.17
C TYR A 312 3.37 -12.19 11.45
N LYS A 313 3.95 -13.32 11.84
CA LYS A 313 3.78 -13.97 13.16
C LYS A 313 4.93 -13.68 14.09
N ASN A 314 5.93 -12.96 13.62
CA ASN A 314 7.08 -12.41 14.31
C ASN A 314 7.05 -10.88 14.19
N TYR A 315 8.08 -10.19 14.69
CA TYR A 315 8.22 -8.74 14.58
C TYR A 315 8.32 -8.30 13.11
N ASP A 316 7.53 -7.30 12.72
CA ASP A 316 7.60 -6.71 11.37
C ASP A 316 8.98 -6.07 11.14
N PRO A 317 9.78 -6.51 10.15
CA PRO A 317 11.14 -6.00 9.95
C PRO A 317 11.17 -4.49 9.70
N ARG A 318 10.09 -3.93 9.15
CA ARG A 318 9.95 -2.50 8.90
C ARG A 318 9.75 -1.70 10.19
N ALA A 319 9.06 -2.25 11.18
CA ALA A 319 8.76 -1.56 12.44
C ALA A 319 10.02 -1.17 13.20
N ARG A 320 11.07 -2.01 13.16
CA ARG A 320 12.38 -1.69 13.77
C ARG A 320 13.02 -0.47 13.13
N ILE A 321 13.04 -0.43 11.79
CA ILE A 321 13.62 0.67 11.01
C ILE A 321 12.87 1.98 11.29
N VAL A 322 11.53 1.91 11.30
CA VAL A 322 10.68 3.09 11.58
C VAL A 322 10.90 3.61 12.99
N LYS A 323 11.04 2.73 14.00
CA LYS A 323 11.31 3.10 15.40
C LYS A 323 12.62 3.88 15.52
N GLU A 324 13.71 3.37 14.93
CA GLU A 324 15.01 4.04 14.94
C GLU A 324 14.95 5.44 14.30
N GLN A 325 14.12 5.61 13.26
CA GLN A 325 13.92 6.91 12.64
C GLN A 325 13.03 7.83 13.46
N ALA A 326 12.03 7.31 14.16
CA ALA A 326 11.20 8.09 15.07
C ALA A 326 12.09 8.76 16.15
N ASP A 327 12.98 7.99 16.77
CA ASP A 327 13.90 8.51 17.79
C ASP A 327 14.81 9.63 17.25
N LYS A 328 15.36 9.47 16.03
CA LYS A 328 16.24 10.48 15.40
C LYS A 328 15.49 11.78 15.07
N ILE A 329 14.31 11.67 14.44
CA ILE A 329 13.54 12.82 13.98
C ILE A 329 12.98 13.60 15.17
N LEU A 330 12.39 12.94 16.14
CA LEU A 330 11.80 13.57 17.30
C LEU A 330 12.85 14.21 18.20
N GLY A 331 14.01 13.55 18.38
CA GLY A 331 15.16 14.13 19.08
C GLY A 331 15.68 15.41 18.43
N LYS A 332 15.60 15.54 17.09
CA LYS A 332 16.05 16.74 16.37
C LYS A 332 15.02 17.87 16.36
N LEU A 333 13.74 17.54 16.20
CA LEU A 333 12.67 18.54 16.17
C LEU A 333 12.38 19.15 17.54
N GLY A 334 13.06 18.67 18.60
CA GLY A 334 13.01 19.26 19.95
C GLY A 334 11.67 19.03 20.64
N GLY A 335 10.91 18.05 20.24
CA GLY A 335 9.64 17.69 20.84
C GLY A 335 9.82 16.73 22.00
N ASP A 336 9.43 17.14 23.19
CA ASP A 336 8.91 16.23 24.21
C ASP A 336 7.58 15.69 23.64
N ASP A 337 7.65 14.65 22.77
CA ASP A 337 6.42 14.16 22.18
C ASP A 337 5.83 13.08 23.10
N GLU A 338 4.93 13.53 23.97
CA GLU A 338 4.14 12.68 24.86
C GLU A 338 3.53 11.45 24.14
N LEU A 339 3.20 11.59 22.87
CA LEU A 339 2.71 10.45 22.07
C LEU A 339 3.79 9.41 21.79
N LEU A 340 5.05 9.83 21.64
CA LEU A 340 6.16 8.88 21.48
C LEU A 340 6.41 8.13 22.78
N ASP A 341 6.33 8.80 23.92
CA ASP A 341 6.50 8.15 25.22
C ASP A 341 5.36 7.16 25.51
N ILE A 342 4.12 7.54 25.19
CA ILE A 342 2.97 6.62 25.24
C ILE A 342 3.19 5.44 24.30
N ALA A 343 3.67 5.66 23.07
CA ALA A 343 3.92 4.60 22.11
C ALA A 343 5.02 3.65 22.60
N LYS A 344 6.14 4.16 23.12
CA LYS A 344 7.22 3.34 23.70
C LYS A 344 6.75 2.51 24.89
N THR A 345 5.99 3.10 25.78
CA THR A 345 5.43 2.42 26.95
C THR A 345 4.46 1.31 26.50
N LEU A 346 3.61 1.58 25.53
CA LEU A 346 2.67 0.59 24.99
C LEU A 346 3.39 -0.56 24.29
N GLU A 347 4.46 -0.28 23.54
CA GLU A 347 5.31 -1.30 22.94
C GLU A 347 5.97 -2.18 24.02
N GLU A 348 6.56 -1.57 25.05
CA GLU A 348 7.22 -2.31 26.15
C GLU A 348 6.23 -3.27 26.83
N VAL A 349 5.03 -2.81 27.13
CA VAL A 349 3.96 -3.63 27.68
C VAL A 349 3.60 -4.77 26.73
N ALA A 350 3.44 -4.49 25.44
CA ALA A 350 3.07 -5.51 24.45
C ALA A 350 4.17 -6.58 24.23
N LEU A 351 5.43 -6.22 24.41
CA LEU A 351 6.56 -7.15 24.29
C LEU A 351 6.78 -8.02 25.55
N THR A 352 6.23 -7.63 26.69
CA THR A 352 6.49 -8.27 27.98
C THR A 352 5.25 -8.92 28.62
N ASP A 353 4.05 -8.50 28.27
CA ASP A 353 2.80 -9.04 28.82
C ASP A 353 2.37 -10.31 28.07
N ASP A 354 2.15 -11.40 28.81
CA ASP A 354 1.82 -12.72 28.28
C ASP A 354 0.61 -12.71 27.33
N TYR A 355 -0.39 -11.87 27.60
CA TYR A 355 -1.59 -11.77 26.74
C TYR A 355 -1.23 -11.39 25.29
N PHE A 356 -0.29 -10.46 25.09
CA PHE A 356 0.14 -10.00 23.77
C PHE A 356 1.17 -10.96 23.15
N VAL A 357 2.11 -11.45 23.93
CA VAL A 357 3.16 -12.37 23.48
C VAL A 357 2.55 -13.69 22.97
N GLU A 358 1.64 -14.29 23.73
CA GLU A 358 0.95 -15.53 23.31
C GLU A 358 0.13 -15.36 22.04
N ARG A 359 -0.39 -14.16 21.79
CA ARG A 359 -1.18 -13.81 20.60
C ARG A 359 -0.35 -13.24 19.47
N LYS A 360 0.96 -13.12 19.64
CA LYS A 360 1.91 -12.55 18.65
C LYS A 360 1.51 -11.14 18.20
N LEU A 361 1.05 -10.31 19.13
CA LEU A 361 0.64 -8.93 18.88
C LEU A 361 1.84 -7.99 19.01
N TYR A 362 2.78 -8.10 18.09
CA TYR A 362 3.94 -7.23 17.98
C TYR A 362 3.61 -5.94 17.23
N PRO A 363 4.32 -4.81 17.49
CA PRO A 363 4.19 -3.60 16.69
C PRO A 363 4.46 -3.87 15.21
N ASN A 364 3.63 -3.31 14.33
CA ASN A 364 3.82 -3.33 12.89
C ASN A 364 4.31 -1.97 12.36
N VAL A 365 4.54 -1.86 11.05
CA VAL A 365 5.07 -0.64 10.43
C VAL A 365 4.22 0.60 10.71
N ASP A 366 2.90 0.46 10.84
CA ASP A 366 1.97 1.58 11.03
C ASP A 366 2.09 2.22 12.42
N PHE A 367 2.62 1.48 13.41
CA PHE A 367 2.64 1.91 14.81
C PHE A 367 3.46 3.20 15.03
N TYR A 368 4.68 3.28 14.49
CA TYR A 368 5.51 4.48 14.61
C TYR A 368 5.39 5.45 13.43
N THR A 369 4.95 4.97 12.27
CA THR A 369 4.85 5.80 11.06
C THR A 369 3.96 7.02 11.25
N GLY A 370 2.82 6.85 11.95
CA GLY A 370 1.90 7.95 12.25
C GLY A 370 2.53 9.05 13.11
N VAL A 371 3.32 8.67 14.11
CA VAL A 371 4.04 9.62 14.99
C VAL A 371 5.05 10.42 14.19
N ILE A 372 5.80 9.78 13.28
CA ILE A 372 6.78 10.45 12.42
C ILE A 372 6.08 11.43 11.46
N TYR A 373 5.02 10.99 10.76
CA TYR A 373 4.29 11.86 9.84
C TYR A 373 3.72 13.10 10.54
N ARG A 374 3.21 12.94 11.77
CA ARG A 374 2.75 14.05 12.57
C ARG A 374 3.88 15.01 12.93
N ALA A 375 5.03 14.49 13.38
CA ALA A 375 6.21 15.30 13.68
C ALA A 375 6.73 16.09 12.47
N MET A 376 6.60 15.52 11.25
CA MET A 376 6.87 16.21 9.99
C MET A 376 5.84 17.29 9.63
N GLY A 377 4.72 17.40 10.36
CA GLY A 377 3.66 18.39 10.13
C GLY A 377 2.50 17.90 9.25
N PHE A 378 2.44 16.64 8.89
CA PHE A 378 1.31 16.10 8.14
C PHE A 378 0.09 15.91 9.05
N PRO A 379 -1.11 16.38 8.64
CA PRO A 379 -2.33 16.03 9.36
C PRO A 379 -2.68 14.56 9.15
N THR A 380 -3.30 13.96 10.15
CA THR A 380 -3.67 12.52 10.16
C THR A 380 -4.39 12.06 8.88
N ARG A 381 -5.24 12.91 8.30
CA ARG A 381 -5.98 12.63 7.05
C ARG A 381 -5.07 12.42 5.83
N MET A 382 -3.81 12.87 5.88
CA MET A 382 -2.83 12.67 4.80
C MET A 382 -2.07 11.34 4.90
N PHE A 383 -2.14 10.62 6.00
CA PHE A 383 -1.31 9.43 6.22
C PHE A 383 -1.55 8.33 5.19
N THR A 384 -2.80 8.02 4.88
CA THR A 384 -3.12 7.04 3.82
C THR A 384 -2.72 7.54 2.42
N VAL A 385 -2.69 8.86 2.20
CA VAL A 385 -2.16 9.43 0.94
C VAL A 385 -0.65 9.22 0.84
N LEU A 386 0.09 9.42 1.94
CA LEU A 386 1.53 9.13 1.99
C LEU A 386 1.79 7.64 1.75
N PHE A 387 0.94 6.78 2.30
CA PHE A 387 1.01 5.35 2.02
C PHE A 387 0.79 5.07 0.53
N ALA A 388 -0.20 5.70 -0.12
CA ALA A 388 -0.44 5.54 -1.56
C ALA A 388 0.75 6.02 -2.41
N LEU A 389 1.42 7.11 -2.01
CA LEU A 389 2.66 7.58 -2.65
C LEU A 389 3.75 6.51 -2.60
N GLY A 390 3.99 5.94 -1.42
CA GLY A 390 4.97 4.86 -1.25
C GLY A 390 4.61 3.61 -2.05
N ARG A 391 3.33 3.18 -2.02
CA ARG A 391 2.87 1.93 -2.64
C ARG A 391 2.78 1.99 -4.17
N LEU A 392 2.80 3.17 -4.77
CA LEU A 392 2.64 3.34 -6.22
C LEU A 392 3.59 2.49 -7.07
N PRO A 393 4.91 2.42 -6.79
CA PRO A 393 5.82 1.58 -7.58
C PRO A 393 5.47 0.09 -7.54
N GLY A 394 5.08 -0.42 -6.38
CA GLY A 394 4.63 -1.81 -6.23
C GLY A 394 3.38 -2.10 -7.05
N TRP A 395 2.37 -1.24 -7.00
CA TRP A 395 1.19 -1.39 -7.85
C TRP A 395 1.52 -1.37 -9.33
N ILE A 396 2.38 -0.46 -9.78
CA ILE A 396 2.84 -0.39 -11.16
C ILE A 396 3.57 -1.68 -11.56
N ALA A 397 4.49 -2.16 -10.71
CA ALA A 397 5.25 -3.38 -10.96
C ALA A 397 4.32 -4.59 -11.12
N HIS A 398 3.36 -4.79 -10.20
CA HIS A 398 2.40 -5.88 -10.27
C HIS A 398 1.45 -5.78 -11.48
N TRP A 399 1.05 -4.57 -11.86
CA TRP A 399 0.24 -4.36 -13.05
C TRP A 399 1.03 -4.69 -14.33
N ARG A 400 2.29 -4.26 -14.42
CA ARG A 400 3.18 -4.56 -15.56
C ARG A 400 3.49 -6.06 -15.65
N GLU A 401 3.82 -6.70 -14.52
CA GLU A 401 4.09 -8.14 -14.48
C GLU A 401 2.90 -8.96 -15.00
N MET A 402 1.67 -8.58 -14.65
CA MET A 402 0.46 -9.25 -15.15
C MET A 402 0.33 -9.19 -16.67
N HIS A 403 0.85 -8.14 -17.33
CA HIS A 403 0.75 -7.97 -18.78
C HIS A 403 1.91 -8.63 -19.55
N THR A 404 2.90 -9.22 -18.88
CA THR A 404 3.99 -9.98 -19.52
C THR A 404 3.58 -11.40 -19.93
N GLU A 405 2.50 -11.93 -19.36
CA GLU A 405 1.95 -13.26 -19.67
C GLU A 405 0.57 -13.12 -20.34
N PRO A 406 0.07 -14.18 -21.01
CA PRO A 406 -1.29 -14.17 -21.55
C PRO A 406 -2.32 -13.86 -20.45
N ASN A 407 -2.85 -12.66 -20.46
CA ASN A 407 -3.72 -12.14 -19.40
C ASN A 407 -5.09 -12.84 -19.44
N LYS A 408 -5.55 -13.30 -18.29
CA LYS A 408 -6.90 -13.82 -18.08
C LYS A 408 -7.70 -12.83 -17.24
N ILE A 409 -8.87 -12.44 -17.73
CA ILE A 409 -9.78 -11.59 -16.95
C ILE A 409 -10.12 -12.24 -15.61
N GLY A 410 -9.94 -11.49 -14.53
CA GLY A 410 -10.28 -11.91 -13.18
C GLY A 410 -11.79 -12.03 -13.02
N ARG A 411 -12.28 -13.27 -12.93
CA ARG A 411 -13.71 -13.58 -12.73
C ARG A 411 -13.86 -14.72 -11.73
N PRO A 412 -13.85 -14.41 -10.43
CA PRO A 412 -14.05 -15.44 -9.40
C PRO A 412 -15.44 -16.08 -9.52
N ARG A 413 -15.54 -17.31 -9.02
CA ARG A 413 -16.82 -18.02 -8.91
C ARG A 413 -17.56 -17.62 -7.65
N GLN A 414 -18.89 -17.86 -7.64
CA GLN A 414 -19.69 -17.77 -6.42
C GLN A 414 -20.43 -19.10 -6.20
N ILE A 415 -20.69 -19.41 -4.93
CA ILE A 415 -21.63 -20.46 -4.53
C ILE A 415 -22.98 -19.75 -4.35
N TYR A 416 -23.95 -20.11 -5.19
CA TYR A 416 -25.30 -19.54 -5.10
C TYR A 416 -26.08 -20.19 -3.96
N THR A 417 -26.56 -19.36 -3.05
CA THR A 417 -27.35 -19.77 -1.86
C THR A 417 -28.72 -19.11 -1.79
N GLY A 418 -29.15 -18.48 -2.89
CA GLY A 418 -30.45 -17.82 -2.98
C GLY A 418 -31.63 -18.79 -3.26
N TYR A 419 -32.72 -18.21 -3.66
CA TYR A 419 -33.92 -18.99 -4.03
C TYR A 419 -33.68 -19.78 -5.30
N GLY A 420 -34.41 -20.93 -5.44
CA GLY A 420 -34.56 -21.60 -6.73
C GLY A 420 -35.38 -20.76 -7.71
N GLU A 421 -35.73 -21.34 -8.84
CA GLU A 421 -36.59 -20.68 -9.84
C GLU A 421 -37.94 -20.26 -9.22
N ARG A 422 -38.36 -19.04 -9.50
CA ARG A 422 -39.60 -18.45 -9.00
C ARG A 422 -40.31 -17.74 -10.15
N ASP A 423 -41.61 -17.92 -10.22
CA ASP A 423 -42.43 -17.17 -11.16
C ASP A 423 -42.50 -15.69 -10.78
N PHE A 424 -42.49 -14.85 -11.82
CA PHE A 424 -42.74 -13.43 -11.60
C PHE A 424 -44.24 -13.19 -11.26
N VAL A 425 -44.46 -12.53 -10.14
CA VAL A 425 -45.78 -12.09 -9.72
C VAL A 425 -45.91 -10.60 -10.02
N PRO A 426 -46.90 -10.16 -10.81
CA PRO A 426 -47.15 -8.75 -11.08
C PRO A 426 -47.43 -7.93 -9.82
N ILE A 427 -47.03 -6.61 -9.84
CA ILE A 427 -47.12 -5.76 -8.65
C ILE A 427 -48.56 -5.61 -8.10
N ASP A 428 -49.54 -5.65 -8.97
CA ASP A 428 -50.96 -5.55 -8.65
C ASP A 428 -51.57 -6.82 -8.04
N THR A 429 -50.80 -7.93 -8.04
CA THR A 429 -51.22 -9.24 -7.50
C THR A 429 -50.30 -9.78 -6.39
N ARG A 430 -49.33 -9.01 -5.91
CA ARG A 430 -48.41 -9.38 -4.82
C ARG A 430 -49.05 -9.21 -3.46
#